data_96ab72a2d25f3058a93ca9a0951a2e55
#
_entry.id   96ab72a2d25f3058a93ca9a0951a2e55
#
_cell.length_a   1.000
_cell.length_b   1.000
_cell.length_c   1.000
_cell.angle_alpha   90.00
_cell.angle_beta   90.00
_cell.angle_gamma   90.00
#
_symmetry.space_group_name_H-M   'P 1'
#
loop_
_entity.id
_entity.type
_entity.pdbx_description
1 polymer ?
#
loop_
_entity_poly.entity_id
_entity_poly.type
_entity_poly.pdbx_seq_one_letter_code
_entity_poly.pdbx_strand_id
1 'polypeptide(L)'
;EGEWVPNIHGGRENYEAMDVLRRTNIAAYGRDPTVMTVAEESTAFPGVSRPVEHGGLGFGFKWNMGWMNDTLSYIQKEPIHRKYHHNQMTFGLHYAWSENFILPISHDEVVHGKGSMLSKMPGDAWEKFANLRAYYGFMWGHPGKKLLFMGQEFAQGAEWNHNHSLDWHQADDPQHRGVQLLVRDLNALMRETPALYLHDCRPEGFEWLEVNDAENSVIAWARKGGAGDAMVVVAANFTPVERSYRLGFPAAGQWSEVLNTDASLYGGGNRGNAGGITTEPVNWHNQPQSAMVTLPPLAVVMFRQG
;
A
#
# COMPACT_ATOMS: atom_id res chain seq x y z
N GLU A 1 -24.82 -23.16 -7.70
CA GLU A 1 -24.27 -21.86 -8.17
C GLU A 1 -25.39 -21.06 -8.84
N GLY A 2 -25.65 -19.81 -8.40
CA GLY A 2 -26.57 -18.90 -9.07
C GLY A 2 -27.97 -18.78 -8.49
N GLU A 3 -28.31 -19.45 -7.39
CA GLU A 3 -29.60 -19.22 -6.73
C GLU A 3 -29.53 -17.91 -5.91
N TRP A 4 -30.38 -16.94 -6.26
CA TRP A 4 -30.56 -15.68 -5.54
C TRP A 4 -31.97 -15.17 -5.78
N VAL A 5 -32.49 -14.41 -4.81
CA VAL A 5 -33.84 -13.83 -4.92
C VAL A 5 -33.68 -12.46 -5.57
N PRO A 6 -34.25 -12.23 -6.76
CA PRO A 6 -34.19 -10.92 -7.41
C PRO A 6 -34.98 -9.88 -6.60
N ASN A 7 -34.48 -8.64 -6.61
CA ASN A 7 -35.23 -7.51 -6.08
C ASN A 7 -36.43 -7.16 -7.01
N ILE A 8 -37.24 -6.17 -6.61
CA ILE A 8 -38.42 -5.74 -7.37
C ILE A 8 -38.14 -5.25 -8.79
N HIS A 9 -36.86 -4.95 -9.12
CA HIS A 9 -36.45 -4.54 -10.44
C HIS A 9 -35.69 -5.65 -11.20
N GLY A 10 -35.60 -6.87 -10.65
CA GLY A 10 -34.89 -7.99 -11.22
C GLY A 10 -33.37 -7.96 -10.99
N GLY A 11 -32.84 -7.03 -10.21
CA GLY A 11 -31.44 -6.89 -9.84
C GLY A 11 -31.06 -7.72 -8.62
N ARG A 12 -29.76 -7.68 -8.25
CA ARG A 12 -29.19 -8.44 -7.13
C ARG A 12 -29.18 -7.68 -5.81
N GLU A 13 -29.35 -6.36 -5.86
CA GLU A 13 -29.25 -5.46 -4.71
C GLU A 13 -30.41 -5.71 -3.74
N ASN A 14 -30.10 -5.89 -2.46
CA ASN A 14 -31.08 -5.93 -1.38
C ASN A 14 -31.34 -4.50 -0.90
N TYR A 15 -32.39 -3.86 -1.42
CA TYR A 15 -32.71 -2.46 -1.11
C TYR A 15 -33.06 -2.23 0.35
N GLU A 16 -33.70 -3.21 1.01
CA GLU A 16 -34.02 -3.14 2.44
C GLU A 16 -32.75 -3.13 3.29
N ALA A 17 -31.77 -3.99 2.99
CA ALA A 17 -30.47 -3.99 3.66
C ALA A 17 -29.72 -2.67 3.40
N MET A 18 -29.73 -2.16 2.16
CA MET A 18 -29.12 -0.87 1.83
C MET A 18 -29.75 0.29 2.60
N ASP A 19 -31.07 0.29 2.79
CA ASP A 19 -31.77 1.32 3.59
C ASP A 19 -31.35 1.24 5.07
N VAL A 20 -31.25 0.04 5.63
CA VAL A 20 -30.74 -0.15 6.99
C VAL A 20 -29.31 0.40 7.12
N LEU A 21 -28.39 0.11 6.18
CA LEU A 21 -27.03 0.60 6.21
C LEU A 21 -26.96 2.14 6.13
N ARG A 22 -27.75 2.77 5.24
CA ARG A 22 -27.85 4.23 5.14
C ARG A 22 -28.33 4.86 6.44
N ARG A 23 -29.41 4.35 7.02
CA ARG A 23 -29.95 4.85 8.30
C ARG A 23 -28.97 4.67 9.44
N THR A 24 -28.24 3.54 9.46
CA THR A 24 -27.20 3.28 10.46
C THR A 24 -26.07 4.32 10.36
N ASN A 25 -25.56 4.59 9.16
CA ASN A 25 -24.53 5.58 8.96
C ASN A 25 -25.01 7.00 9.30
N ILE A 26 -26.23 7.38 8.89
CA ILE A 26 -26.83 8.68 9.27
C ILE A 26 -26.92 8.81 10.80
N ALA A 27 -27.39 7.78 11.50
CA ALA A 27 -27.53 7.79 12.95
C ALA A 27 -26.16 7.84 13.66
N ALA A 28 -25.18 7.07 13.18
CA ALA A 28 -23.82 7.04 13.75
C ALA A 28 -23.16 8.40 13.64
N TYR A 29 -23.08 8.98 12.43
CA TYR A 29 -22.45 10.28 12.20
C TYR A 29 -23.26 11.44 12.79
N GLY A 30 -24.58 11.33 12.84
CA GLY A 30 -25.44 12.32 13.52
C GLY A 30 -25.25 12.36 15.03
N ARG A 31 -24.87 11.23 15.64
CA ARG A 31 -24.56 11.15 17.07
C ARG A 31 -23.13 11.58 17.38
N ASP A 32 -22.18 11.15 16.58
CA ASP A 32 -20.77 11.47 16.74
C ASP A 32 -20.11 11.57 15.34
N PRO A 33 -19.82 12.79 14.86
CA PRO A 33 -19.23 13.00 13.55
C PRO A 33 -17.75 12.55 13.47
N THR A 34 -17.14 12.15 14.57
CA THR A 34 -15.75 11.66 14.62
C THR A 34 -15.61 10.15 14.43
N VAL A 35 -16.74 9.41 14.46
CA VAL A 35 -16.70 7.96 14.21
C VAL A 35 -16.33 7.67 12.76
N MET A 36 -15.79 6.50 12.53
CA MET A 36 -15.45 6.02 11.20
C MET A 36 -16.17 4.69 10.95
N THR A 37 -17.07 4.66 9.97
CA THR A 37 -17.69 3.43 9.50
C THR A 37 -16.94 2.94 8.26
N VAL A 38 -16.68 1.63 8.21
CA VAL A 38 -15.92 1.00 7.13
C VAL A 38 -16.71 -0.17 6.57
N ALA A 39 -16.87 -0.22 5.27
CA ALA A 39 -17.50 -1.34 4.59
C ALA A 39 -16.47 -2.36 4.09
N GLU A 40 -16.70 -3.62 4.38
CA GLU A 40 -16.15 -4.74 3.63
C GLU A 40 -17.18 -5.13 2.57
N GLU A 41 -16.89 -4.79 1.33
CA GLU A 41 -17.80 -5.04 0.20
C GLU A 41 -16.94 -5.29 -1.05
N SER A 42 -16.99 -6.51 -1.57
CA SER A 42 -16.08 -6.99 -2.63
C SER A 42 -16.64 -6.85 -4.05
N THR A 43 -17.88 -6.35 -4.21
CA THR A 43 -18.47 -6.17 -5.53
C THR A 43 -18.11 -4.82 -6.15
N ALA A 44 -18.47 -4.64 -7.42
CA ALA A 44 -18.32 -3.37 -8.14
C ALA A 44 -19.46 -2.38 -7.83
N PHE A 45 -20.30 -2.60 -6.79
CA PHE A 45 -21.36 -1.68 -6.43
C PHE A 45 -20.77 -0.29 -6.09
N PRO A 46 -21.26 0.78 -6.76
CA PRO A 46 -20.64 2.10 -6.63
C PRO A 46 -21.20 2.91 -5.46
N GLY A 47 -20.39 3.85 -4.96
CA GLY A 47 -20.84 4.85 -4.00
C GLY A 47 -21.04 4.32 -2.58
N VAL A 48 -20.38 3.24 -2.20
CA VAL A 48 -20.41 2.69 -0.83
C VAL A 48 -19.93 3.74 0.18
N SER A 49 -18.83 4.44 -0.12
CA SER A 49 -18.28 5.51 0.72
C SER A 49 -18.71 6.91 0.29
N ARG A 50 -19.72 7.03 -0.58
CA ARG A 50 -20.31 8.31 -0.94
C ARG A 50 -21.37 8.72 0.07
N PRO A 51 -21.52 10.03 0.40
CA PRO A 51 -22.58 10.52 1.28
C PRO A 51 -23.99 10.09 0.81
N VAL A 52 -24.89 9.87 1.79
CA VAL A 52 -26.25 9.39 1.50
C VAL A 52 -27.05 10.40 0.67
N GLU A 53 -26.86 11.70 0.91
CA GLU A 53 -27.48 12.79 0.16
C GLU A 53 -27.06 12.84 -1.32
N HIS A 54 -25.93 12.19 -1.64
CA HIS A 54 -25.44 12.03 -3.02
C HIS A 54 -25.72 10.62 -3.58
N GLY A 55 -26.65 9.86 -2.95
CA GLY A 55 -27.07 8.55 -3.40
C GLY A 55 -26.19 7.38 -2.94
N GLY A 56 -25.19 7.62 -2.09
CA GLY A 56 -24.31 6.60 -1.55
C GLY A 56 -24.91 5.81 -0.37
N LEU A 57 -24.08 4.94 0.23
CA LEU A 57 -24.43 4.20 1.46
C LEU A 57 -23.99 4.92 2.74
N GLY A 58 -23.17 5.98 2.62
CA GLY A 58 -22.75 6.82 3.73
C GLY A 58 -21.62 6.25 4.60
N PHE A 59 -20.94 5.21 4.18
CA PHE A 59 -19.72 4.77 4.88
C PHE A 59 -18.60 5.80 4.73
N GLY A 60 -17.75 5.90 5.75
CA GLY A 60 -16.55 6.73 5.65
C GLY A 60 -15.50 6.14 4.70
N PHE A 61 -15.36 4.82 4.71
CA PHE A 61 -14.39 4.08 3.91
C PHE A 61 -14.93 2.73 3.42
N LYS A 62 -14.25 2.19 2.40
CA LYS A 62 -14.45 0.84 1.88
C LYS A 62 -13.10 0.12 1.78
N TRP A 63 -13.05 -1.18 2.10
CA TRP A 63 -11.86 -1.99 1.84
C TRP A 63 -11.63 -2.18 0.35
N ASN A 64 -10.38 -2.01 -0.09
CA ASN A 64 -10.00 -2.24 -1.49
C ASN A 64 -9.58 -3.70 -1.70
N MET A 65 -10.56 -4.58 -1.86
CA MET A 65 -10.33 -6.01 -2.05
C MET A 65 -9.62 -6.31 -3.36
N GLY A 66 -9.84 -5.52 -4.41
CA GLY A 66 -9.14 -5.66 -5.70
C GLY A 66 -7.65 -5.40 -5.56
N TRP A 67 -7.26 -4.30 -4.91
CA TRP A 67 -5.86 -4.01 -4.61
C TRP A 67 -5.20 -5.13 -3.79
N MET A 68 -5.87 -5.62 -2.77
CA MET A 68 -5.39 -6.71 -1.93
C MET A 68 -5.13 -7.97 -2.76
N ASN A 69 -6.11 -8.42 -3.53
CA ASN A 69 -5.99 -9.63 -4.35
C ASN A 69 -4.87 -9.51 -5.40
N ASP A 70 -4.80 -8.40 -6.12
CA ASP A 70 -3.82 -8.19 -7.19
C ASP A 70 -2.39 -8.12 -6.63
N THR A 71 -2.17 -7.32 -5.59
CA THR A 71 -0.84 -7.12 -5.04
C THR A 71 -0.32 -8.36 -4.31
N LEU A 72 -1.17 -9.10 -3.61
CA LEU A 72 -0.80 -10.39 -3.02
C LEU A 72 -0.51 -11.44 -4.09
N SER A 73 -1.31 -11.51 -5.14
CA SER A 73 -1.04 -12.41 -6.27
C SER A 73 0.32 -12.11 -6.92
N TYR A 74 0.69 -10.83 -7.03
CA TYR A 74 1.98 -10.43 -7.57
C TYR A 74 3.14 -10.78 -6.63
N ILE A 75 3.08 -10.39 -5.37
CA ILE A 75 4.22 -10.52 -4.46
C ILE A 75 4.55 -11.98 -4.12
N GLN A 76 3.58 -12.88 -4.20
CA GLN A 76 3.76 -14.31 -4.00
C GLN A 76 4.51 -15.00 -5.17
N LYS A 77 4.64 -14.33 -6.31
CA LYS A 77 5.38 -14.89 -7.45
C LYS A 77 6.87 -14.80 -7.23
N GLU A 78 7.59 -15.83 -7.68
CA GLU A 78 9.03 -15.74 -7.79
C GLU A 78 9.44 -14.51 -8.61
N PRO A 79 10.46 -13.75 -8.19
CA PRO A 79 10.82 -12.48 -8.82
C PRO A 79 11.03 -12.57 -10.34
N ILE A 80 11.53 -13.70 -10.84
CA ILE A 80 11.75 -13.93 -12.28
C ILE A 80 10.45 -13.90 -13.10
N HIS A 81 9.31 -14.17 -12.48
CA HIS A 81 7.99 -14.18 -13.16
C HIS A 81 7.24 -12.85 -13.04
N ARG A 82 7.66 -11.95 -12.15
CA ARG A 82 6.95 -10.69 -11.83
C ARG A 82 6.77 -9.79 -13.04
N LYS A 83 7.73 -9.76 -13.95
CA LYS A 83 7.66 -8.98 -15.18
C LYS A 83 6.43 -9.28 -16.05
N TYR A 84 5.91 -10.50 -16.02
CA TYR A 84 4.71 -10.91 -16.76
C TYR A 84 3.40 -10.52 -16.06
N HIS A 85 3.49 -10.00 -14.84
CA HIS A 85 2.36 -9.66 -13.98
C HIS A 85 2.41 -8.23 -13.45
N HIS A 86 3.27 -7.40 -14.03
CA HIS A 86 3.57 -6.05 -13.57
C HIS A 86 2.32 -5.18 -13.35
N ASN A 87 1.31 -5.34 -14.20
CA ASN A 87 0.03 -4.64 -14.10
C ASN A 87 -0.76 -4.95 -12.82
N GLN A 88 -0.51 -6.06 -12.13
CA GLN A 88 -1.16 -6.35 -10.85
C GLN A 88 -0.79 -5.34 -9.76
N MET A 89 0.39 -4.73 -9.85
CA MET A 89 0.81 -3.67 -8.92
C MET A 89 0.30 -2.28 -9.31
N THR A 90 -0.08 -2.07 -10.57
CA THR A 90 -0.41 -0.75 -11.10
C THR A 90 -1.91 -0.56 -11.39
N PHE A 91 -2.63 -1.67 -11.64
CA PHE A 91 -4.04 -1.63 -12.06
C PHE A 91 -4.95 -0.98 -11.01
N GLY A 92 -4.68 -1.14 -9.72
CA GLY A 92 -5.48 -0.57 -8.63
C GLY A 92 -5.68 0.94 -8.73
N LEU A 93 -4.74 1.67 -9.37
CA LEU A 93 -4.83 3.12 -9.54
C LEU A 93 -5.92 3.56 -10.54
N HIS A 94 -6.37 2.67 -11.44
CA HIS A 94 -7.45 2.99 -12.38
C HIS A 94 -8.79 3.28 -11.68
N TYR A 95 -8.99 2.71 -10.48
CA TYR A 95 -10.23 2.90 -9.72
C TYR A 95 -10.00 3.45 -8.30
N ALA A 96 -8.75 3.79 -7.94
CA ALA A 96 -8.37 4.22 -6.59
C ALA A 96 -9.16 5.43 -6.06
N TRP A 97 -9.78 6.22 -6.95
CA TRP A 97 -10.54 7.42 -6.62
C TRP A 97 -12.07 7.23 -6.69
N SER A 98 -12.54 6.02 -6.97
CA SER A 98 -13.98 5.72 -7.05
C SER A 98 -14.64 5.68 -5.67
N GLU A 99 -13.88 5.34 -4.64
CA GLU A 99 -14.29 5.25 -3.24
C GLU A 99 -13.19 5.80 -2.32
N ASN A 100 -13.50 6.01 -1.05
CA ASN A 100 -12.51 6.26 -0.02
C ASN A 100 -11.93 4.91 0.43
N PHE A 101 -10.80 4.50 -0.13
CA PHE A 101 -10.27 3.17 0.11
C PHE A 101 -9.37 3.05 1.33
N ILE A 102 -9.53 1.93 2.05
CA ILE A 102 -8.51 1.35 2.92
C ILE A 102 -7.87 0.19 2.16
N LEU A 103 -6.55 0.08 2.20
CA LEU A 103 -5.78 -1.04 1.67
C LEU A 103 -5.72 -2.14 2.74
N PRO A 104 -6.54 -3.21 2.63
CA PRO A 104 -6.64 -4.18 3.69
C PRO A 104 -5.61 -5.30 3.52
N ILE A 105 -4.90 -5.62 4.59
CA ILE A 105 -4.32 -6.92 4.85
C ILE A 105 -4.95 -7.36 6.17
N SER A 106 -6.12 -7.98 6.06
CA SER A 106 -6.99 -8.30 7.19
C SER A 106 -6.71 -9.69 7.76
N HIS A 107 -7.60 -10.16 8.63
CA HIS A 107 -7.56 -11.53 9.13
C HIS A 107 -7.74 -12.55 8.01
N ASP A 108 -8.57 -12.25 7.00
CA ASP A 108 -8.87 -13.16 5.90
C ASP A 108 -7.63 -13.58 5.08
N GLU A 109 -6.60 -12.76 5.06
CA GLU A 109 -5.35 -13.09 4.37
C GLU A 109 -4.43 -14.01 5.16
N VAL A 110 -4.68 -14.20 6.47
CA VAL A 110 -3.75 -14.91 7.37
C VAL A 110 -4.41 -15.99 8.24
N VAL A 111 -5.64 -16.44 7.90
CA VAL A 111 -6.40 -17.47 8.64
C VAL A 111 -6.82 -18.63 7.74
N HIS A 112 -7.23 -19.74 8.36
CA HIS A 112 -7.89 -20.86 7.72
C HIS A 112 -7.13 -21.49 6.54
N GLY A 113 -5.84 -21.79 6.74
CA GLY A 113 -5.00 -22.46 5.76
C GLY A 113 -4.37 -21.52 4.73
N LYS A 114 -4.49 -20.20 4.90
CA LYS A 114 -3.89 -19.20 4.01
C LYS A 114 -2.43 -18.86 4.37
N GLY A 115 -1.95 -19.29 5.55
CA GLY A 115 -0.61 -19.02 6.06
C GLY A 115 -0.42 -17.58 6.52
N SER A 116 0.79 -17.23 7.00
CA SER A 116 1.14 -15.86 7.39
C SER A 116 1.56 -15.01 6.19
N MET A 117 1.64 -13.68 6.37
CA MET A 117 2.21 -12.81 5.34
C MET A 117 3.64 -13.18 4.99
N LEU A 118 4.46 -13.52 6.00
CA LEU A 118 5.85 -13.93 5.78
C LEU A 118 5.94 -15.24 4.97
N SER A 119 5.06 -16.21 5.26
CA SER A 119 5.06 -17.50 4.55
C SER A 119 4.65 -17.39 3.08
N LYS A 120 3.90 -16.33 2.71
CA LYS A 120 3.50 -16.05 1.33
C LYS A 120 4.67 -15.54 0.47
N MET A 121 5.71 -14.99 1.08
CA MET A 121 6.84 -14.43 0.36
C MET A 121 7.71 -15.55 -0.22
N PRO A 122 8.12 -15.45 -1.50
CA PRO A 122 9.01 -16.42 -2.14
C PRO A 122 10.46 -16.26 -1.68
N GLY A 123 11.27 -17.28 -2.00
CA GLY A 123 12.71 -17.26 -1.80
C GLY A 123 13.18 -17.84 -0.46
N ASP A 124 14.43 -17.60 -0.14
CA ASP A 124 15.05 -18.00 1.11
C ASP A 124 14.59 -17.12 2.30
N ALA A 125 15.13 -17.36 3.49
CA ALA A 125 14.71 -16.62 4.68
C ALA A 125 14.95 -15.11 4.55
N TRP A 126 16.10 -14.68 4.00
CA TRP A 126 16.39 -13.26 3.80
C TRP A 126 15.46 -12.63 2.76
N GLU A 127 15.27 -13.32 1.62
CA GLU A 127 14.39 -12.85 0.54
C GLU A 127 12.93 -12.71 0.99
N LYS A 128 12.44 -13.61 1.84
CA LYS A 128 11.09 -13.51 2.41
C LYS A 128 10.91 -12.24 3.23
N PHE A 129 11.84 -11.94 4.14
CA PHE A 129 11.80 -10.69 4.90
C PHE A 129 11.98 -9.45 4.01
N ALA A 130 12.88 -9.51 3.01
CA ALA A 130 13.08 -8.41 2.07
C ALA A 130 11.81 -8.14 1.25
N ASN A 131 11.17 -9.18 0.69
CA ASN A 131 9.90 -9.07 -0.02
C ASN A 131 8.80 -8.46 0.86
N LEU A 132 8.68 -8.89 2.12
CA LEU A 132 7.68 -8.38 3.04
C LEU A 132 7.93 -6.90 3.37
N ARG A 133 9.18 -6.52 3.63
CA ARG A 133 9.56 -5.12 3.85
C ARG A 133 9.27 -4.25 2.63
N ALA A 134 9.60 -4.74 1.42
CA ALA A 134 9.28 -4.05 0.17
C ALA A 134 7.77 -3.90 -0.03
N TYR A 135 6.99 -4.92 0.27
CA TYR A 135 5.53 -4.87 0.18
C TYR A 135 4.93 -3.83 1.14
N TYR A 136 5.42 -3.75 2.38
CA TYR A 136 4.98 -2.73 3.32
C TYR A 136 5.42 -1.32 2.89
N GLY A 137 6.65 -1.15 2.41
CA GLY A 137 7.10 0.12 1.82
C GLY A 137 6.20 0.56 0.65
N PHE A 138 5.86 -0.36 -0.25
CA PHE A 138 4.91 -0.12 -1.33
C PHE A 138 3.53 0.28 -0.79
N MET A 139 2.98 -0.48 0.15
CA MET A 139 1.66 -0.22 0.74
C MET A 139 1.58 1.17 1.37
N TRP A 140 2.59 1.59 2.15
CA TRP A 140 2.60 2.92 2.78
C TRP A 140 2.81 4.06 1.79
N GLY A 141 3.59 3.85 0.72
CA GLY A 141 3.73 4.82 -0.36
C GLY A 141 2.50 4.94 -1.26
N HIS A 142 1.71 3.88 -1.40
CA HIS A 142 0.51 3.84 -2.23
C HIS A 142 -0.62 4.70 -1.62
N PRO A 143 -1.47 5.39 -2.42
CA PRO A 143 -2.65 6.09 -1.90
C PRO A 143 -3.68 5.12 -1.29
N GLY A 144 -4.42 5.60 -0.30
CA GLY A 144 -5.37 4.83 0.51
C GLY A 144 -4.90 4.65 1.96
N LYS A 145 -5.83 4.43 2.88
CA LYS A 145 -5.51 4.16 4.30
C LYS A 145 -4.96 2.75 4.46
N LYS A 146 -4.25 2.49 5.55
CA LYS A 146 -3.50 1.23 5.76
C LYS A 146 -4.19 0.38 6.82
N LEU A 147 -4.28 -0.92 6.57
CA LEU A 147 -4.77 -1.88 7.55
C LEU A 147 -3.87 -3.11 7.55
N LEU A 148 -3.25 -3.38 8.68
CA LEU A 148 -2.58 -4.65 8.98
C LEU A 148 -3.32 -5.34 10.13
N PHE A 149 -3.57 -6.62 9.98
CA PHE A 149 -4.09 -7.44 11.08
C PHE A 149 -2.99 -7.76 12.07
N MET A 150 -3.37 -7.97 13.34
CA MET A 150 -2.44 -8.23 14.46
C MET A 150 -1.42 -9.35 14.16
N GLY A 151 -0.17 -9.13 14.54
CA GLY A 151 0.95 -10.04 14.31
C GLY A 151 1.69 -9.79 12.98
N GLN A 152 1.07 -9.10 12.02
CA GLN A 152 1.72 -8.80 10.75
C GLN A 152 2.77 -7.69 10.90
N GLU A 153 2.61 -6.80 11.87
CA GLU A 153 3.54 -5.71 12.16
C GLU A 153 4.93 -6.19 12.61
N PHE A 154 5.05 -7.43 13.07
CA PHE A 154 6.34 -8.07 13.37
C PHE A 154 6.57 -9.34 12.53
N ALA A 155 5.83 -9.51 11.44
CA ALA A 155 5.97 -10.63 10.51
C ALA A 155 5.76 -12.01 11.15
N GLN A 156 4.76 -12.18 12.01
CA GLN A 156 4.46 -13.48 12.64
C GLN A 156 4.57 -14.61 11.61
N GLY A 157 5.35 -15.64 11.96
CA GLY A 157 5.66 -16.75 11.03
C GLY A 157 4.52 -17.74 10.86
N ALA A 158 3.71 -17.93 11.92
CA ALA A 158 2.55 -18.81 11.89
C ALA A 158 1.30 -18.08 11.37
N GLU A 159 0.37 -18.87 10.84
CA GLU A 159 -0.99 -18.41 10.58
C GLU A 159 -1.65 -17.95 11.90
N TRP A 160 -2.45 -16.90 11.83
CA TRP A 160 -3.14 -16.40 13.02
C TRP A 160 -4.16 -17.43 13.54
N ASN A 161 -4.18 -17.61 14.85
CA ASN A 161 -5.07 -18.55 15.51
C ASN A 161 -5.70 -17.91 16.76
N HIS A 162 -7.02 -17.82 16.79
CA HIS A 162 -7.78 -17.21 17.87
C HIS A 162 -7.68 -17.96 19.22
N ASN A 163 -7.23 -19.22 19.23
CA ASN A 163 -7.06 -20.02 20.44
C ASN A 163 -5.71 -19.78 21.13
N HIS A 164 -4.81 -19.04 20.53
CA HIS A 164 -3.47 -18.80 21.04
C HIS A 164 -3.14 -17.30 21.06
N SER A 165 -2.21 -16.92 21.95
CA SER A 165 -1.57 -15.61 21.89
C SER A 165 -0.77 -15.49 20.59
N LEU A 166 -0.51 -14.25 20.15
CA LEU A 166 0.48 -14.01 19.10
C LEU A 166 1.85 -14.54 19.54
N ASP A 167 2.67 -14.90 18.56
CA ASP A 167 4.03 -15.45 18.77
C ASP A 167 5.02 -14.35 19.14
N TRP A 168 4.75 -13.59 20.21
CA TRP A 168 5.55 -12.45 20.67
C TRP A 168 7.04 -12.76 20.86
N HIS A 169 7.40 -14.02 21.15
CA HIS A 169 8.79 -14.46 21.24
C HIS A 169 9.57 -14.23 19.92
N GLN A 170 8.89 -14.19 18.78
CA GLN A 170 9.53 -13.91 17.49
C GLN A 170 10.00 -12.44 17.39
N ALA A 171 9.39 -11.51 18.12
CA ALA A 171 9.81 -10.12 18.14
C ALA A 171 11.23 -9.90 18.73
N ASP A 172 11.79 -10.90 19.40
CA ASP A 172 13.17 -10.89 19.88
C ASP A 172 14.18 -11.27 18.78
N ASP A 173 13.73 -11.93 17.70
CA ASP A 173 14.56 -12.23 16.54
C ASP A 173 14.85 -10.95 15.73
N PRO A 174 16.11 -10.72 15.30
CA PRO A 174 16.49 -9.50 14.60
C PRO A 174 15.69 -9.22 13.32
N GLN A 175 15.30 -10.24 12.55
CA GLN A 175 14.55 -10.03 11.29
C GLN A 175 13.09 -9.62 11.58
N HIS A 176 12.43 -10.27 12.51
CA HIS A 176 11.08 -9.94 12.96
C HIS A 176 11.03 -8.54 13.60
N ARG A 177 11.99 -8.26 14.47
CA ARG A 177 12.16 -6.92 15.06
C ARG A 177 12.43 -5.86 14.01
N GLY A 178 13.19 -6.19 12.96
CA GLY A 178 13.43 -5.30 11.82
C GLY A 178 12.15 -4.89 11.12
N VAL A 179 11.22 -5.84 10.88
CA VAL A 179 9.90 -5.54 10.32
C VAL A 179 9.08 -4.66 11.26
N GLN A 180 9.09 -4.95 12.57
CA GLN A 180 8.39 -4.14 13.56
C GLN A 180 8.89 -2.69 13.59
N LEU A 181 10.20 -2.50 13.53
CA LEU A 181 10.81 -1.17 13.43
C LEU A 181 10.42 -0.47 12.14
N LEU A 182 10.40 -1.19 11.01
CA LEU A 182 9.96 -0.62 9.73
C LEU A 182 8.52 -0.13 9.80
N VAL A 183 7.59 -0.93 10.32
CA VAL A 183 6.17 -0.54 10.45
C VAL A 183 6.02 0.67 11.39
N ARG A 184 6.78 0.73 12.49
CA ARG A 184 6.83 1.91 13.36
C ARG A 184 7.25 3.16 12.60
N ASP A 185 8.33 3.06 11.82
CA ASP A 185 8.92 4.20 11.13
C ASP A 185 8.07 4.63 9.92
N LEU A 186 7.45 3.68 9.21
CA LEU A 186 6.45 3.95 8.18
C LEU A 186 5.25 4.72 8.74
N ASN A 187 4.75 4.32 9.92
CA ASN A 187 3.66 5.02 10.59
C ASN A 187 4.07 6.44 11.05
N ALA A 188 5.29 6.62 11.53
CA ALA A 188 5.82 7.94 11.90
C ALA A 188 5.95 8.83 10.66
N LEU A 189 6.59 8.33 9.61
CA LEU A 189 6.76 9.05 8.34
C LEU A 189 5.41 9.47 7.75
N MET A 190 4.41 8.58 7.75
CA MET A 190 3.08 8.89 7.24
C MET A 190 2.42 10.03 8.03
N ARG A 191 2.51 10.03 9.36
CA ARG A 191 1.93 11.10 10.21
C ARG A 191 2.61 12.46 10.02
N GLU A 192 3.91 12.45 9.76
CA GLU A 192 4.74 13.65 9.63
C GLU A 192 4.77 14.23 8.22
N THR A 193 4.24 13.51 7.23
CA THR A 193 4.37 13.85 5.80
C THR A 193 2.99 13.95 5.14
N PRO A 194 2.40 15.16 5.04
CA PRO A 194 1.07 15.36 4.44
C PRO A 194 0.90 14.74 3.06
N ALA A 195 1.96 14.71 2.25
CA ALA A 195 1.94 14.07 0.94
C ALA A 195 1.52 12.59 0.97
N LEU A 196 1.72 11.87 2.09
CA LEU A 196 1.38 10.46 2.22
C LEU A 196 -0.05 10.20 2.71
N TYR A 197 -0.80 11.23 3.16
CA TYR A 197 -2.14 11.00 3.69
C TYR A 197 -3.21 12.04 3.30
N LEU A 198 -2.82 13.29 2.97
CA LEU A 198 -3.78 14.38 2.81
C LEU A 198 -4.74 14.16 1.63
N HIS A 199 -4.21 13.64 0.52
CA HIS A 199 -4.95 13.38 -0.72
C HIS A 199 -5.02 11.89 -1.06
N ASP A 200 -5.15 11.03 -0.05
CA ASP A 200 -5.21 9.57 -0.24
C ASP A 200 -6.39 9.10 -1.09
N CYS A 201 -7.49 9.84 -1.06
CA CYS A 201 -8.72 9.50 -1.78
C CYS A 201 -8.96 10.43 -2.99
N ARG A 202 -7.92 11.11 -3.48
CA ARG A 202 -8.02 12.08 -4.59
C ARG A 202 -6.86 11.94 -5.57
N PRO A 203 -7.11 12.10 -6.88
CA PRO A 203 -6.07 11.94 -7.91
C PRO A 203 -4.96 12.99 -7.80
N GLU A 204 -5.23 14.19 -7.27
CA GLU A 204 -4.25 15.26 -7.13
C GLU A 204 -3.06 14.88 -6.26
N GLY A 205 -3.22 13.93 -5.34
CA GLY A 205 -2.19 13.43 -4.45
C GLY A 205 -1.22 12.43 -5.05
N PHE A 206 -1.37 12.08 -6.34
CA PHE A 206 -0.61 11.01 -6.96
C PHE A 206 -0.17 11.34 -8.39
N GLU A 207 1.03 10.93 -8.76
CA GLU A 207 1.52 10.99 -10.13
C GLU A 207 2.46 9.82 -10.42
N TRP A 208 2.20 9.06 -11.49
CA TRP A 208 3.16 8.08 -11.98
C TRP A 208 4.43 8.74 -12.52
N LEU A 209 5.58 8.22 -12.13
CA LEU A 209 6.87 8.54 -12.72
C LEU A 209 7.30 7.43 -13.67
N GLU A 210 7.36 6.20 -13.17
CA GLU A 210 7.63 5.01 -13.99
C GLU A 210 6.59 3.92 -13.66
N VAL A 211 5.84 3.51 -14.67
CA VAL A 211 4.77 2.52 -14.55
C VAL A 211 4.94 1.34 -15.52
N ASN A 212 5.88 1.44 -16.47
CA ASN A 212 5.98 0.52 -17.59
C ASN A 212 7.24 -0.37 -17.56
N ASP A 213 8.15 -0.17 -16.60
CA ASP A 213 9.41 -0.95 -16.55
C ASP A 213 9.18 -2.36 -15.96
N ALA A 214 8.38 -3.15 -16.67
CA ALA A 214 8.07 -4.53 -16.32
C ALA A 214 9.32 -5.43 -16.37
N GLU A 215 10.22 -5.22 -17.33
CA GLU A 215 11.44 -6.04 -17.47
C GLU A 215 12.32 -5.98 -16.23
N ASN A 216 12.42 -4.82 -15.59
CA ASN A 216 13.15 -4.63 -14.37
C ASN A 216 12.27 -4.81 -13.12
N SER A 217 10.96 -4.98 -13.25
CA SER A 217 9.98 -4.97 -12.16
C SER A 217 10.15 -3.75 -11.24
N VAL A 218 10.38 -2.59 -11.86
CA VAL A 218 10.51 -1.29 -11.18
C VAL A 218 9.27 -0.48 -11.41
N ILE A 219 8.74 0.13 -10.35
CA ILE A 219 7.67 1.12 -10.41
C ILE A 219 8.05 2.32 -9.54
N ALA A 220 7.68 3.53 -10.01
CA ALA A 220 7.93 4.74 -9.25
C ALA A 220 6.80 5.76 -9.42
N TRP A 221 6.54 6.52 -8.36
CA TRP A 221 5.49 7.53 -8.34
C TRP A 221 5.83 8.65 -7.38
N ALA A 222 5.18 9.79 -7.58
CA ALA A 222 5.21 10.92 -6.65
C ALA A 222 3.92 10.99 -5.82
N ARG A 223 4.06 11.36 -4.55
CA ARG A 223 2.98 11.72 -3.65
C ARG A 223 3.04 13.21 -3.37
N LYS A 224 1.87 13.86 -3.40
CA LYS A 224 1.72 15.30 -3.25
C LYS A 224 0.79 15.62 -2.09
N GLY A 225 1.18 16.59 -1.27
CA GLY A 225 0.34 17.17 -0.22
C GLY A 225 -0.39 18.42 -0.69
N GLY A 226 -0.71 19.31 0.23
CA GLY A 226 -1.24 20.65 -0.05
C GLY A 226 -0.18 21.60 -0.61
N ALA A 227 -0.60 22.82 -0.92
CA ALA A 227 0.31 23.84 -1.41
C ALA A 227 1.39 24.15 -0.36
N GLY A 228 2.65 23.96 -0.73
CA GLY A 228 3.81 24.18 0.15
C GLY A 228 4.25 22.93 0.94
N ASP A 229 3.52 21.85 0.89
CA ASP A 229 3.98 20.58 1.49
C ASP A 229 5.08 19.94 0.65
N ALA A 230 6.06 19.33 1.32
CA ALA A 230 7.11 18.57 0.66
C ALA A 230 6.54 17.34 -0.07
N MET A 231 6.93 17.17 -1.31
CA MET A 231 6.57 15.99 -2.10
C MET A 231 7.41 14.79 -1.67
N VAL A 232 6.88 13.59 -1.93
CA VAL A 232 7.59 12.33 -1.74
C VAL A 232 7.64 11.57 -3.06
N VAL A 233 8.83 11.17 -3.47
CA VAL A 233 9.04 10.23 -4.58
C VAL A 233 9.28 8.84 -3.99
N VAL A 234 8.53 7.86 -4.45
CA VAL A 234 8.61 6.47 -4.05
C VAL A 234 9.09 5.64 -5.24
N ALA A 235 10.07 4.78 -5.03
CA ALA A 235 10.54 3.84 -6.05
C ALA A 235 10.68 2.44 -5.45
N ALA A 236 10.12 1.45 -6.13
CA ALA A 236 10.11 0.05 -5.73
C ALA A 236 10.87 -0.80 -6.75
N ASN A 237 11.77 -1.65 -6.27
CA ASN A 237 12.43 -2.69 -7.03
C ASN A 237 12.01 -4.06 -6.48
N PHE A 238 11.24 -4.78 -7.26
CA PHE A 238 10.72 -6.10 -6.88
C PHE A 238 11.57 -7.26 -7.40
N THR A 239 12.86 -7.01 -7.70
CA THR A 239 13.83 -8.05 -8.11
C THR A 239 14.97 -8.17 -7.09
N PRO A 240 15.64 -9.33 -6.98
CA PRO A 240 16.78 -9.51 -6.09
C PRO A 240 18.08 -8.91 -6.65
N VAL A 241 17.98 -7.98 -7.61
CA VAL A 241 19.10 -7.33 -8.28
C VAL A 241 19.13 -5.85 -7.92
N GLU A 242 20.24 -5.37 -7.36
CA GLU A 242 20.47 -3.93 -7.19
C GLU A 242 20.52 -3.23 -8.54
N ARG A 243 19.97 -2.03 -8.62
CA ARG A 243 19.95 -1.25 -9.85
C ARG A 243 20.46 0.17 -9.62
N SER A 244 21.40 0.59 -10.46
CA SER A 244 21.66 2.01 -10.68
C SER A 244 20.64 2.51 -11.69
N TYR A 245 19.72 3.38 -11.26
CA TYR A 245 18.52 3.72 -12.00
C TYR A 245 18.34 5.22 -12.12
N ARG A 246 18.13 5.74 -13.35
CA ARG A 246 17.78 7.15 -13.52
C ARG A 246 16.30 7.34 -13.23
N LEU A 247 15.99 8.14 -12.22
CA LEU A 247 14.63 8.43 -11.76
C LEU A 247 14.31 9.89 -12.02
N GLY A 248 13.10 10.16 -12.54
CA GLY A 248 12.58 11.53 -12.71
C GLY A 248 12.10 12.11 -11.39
N PHE A 249 12.30 13.41 -11.21
CA PHE A 249 11.87 14.15 -10.02
C PHE A 249 11.07 15.40 -10.42
N PRO A 250 9.96 15.70 -9.71
CA PRO A 250 9.09 16.84 -10.04
C PRO A 250 9.74 18.21 -9.82
N ALA A 251 10.75 18.30 -8.98
CA ALA A 251 11.41 19.57 -8.62
C ALA A 251 12.92 19.43 -8.53
N ALA A 252 13.61 20.55 -8.78
CA ALA A 252 15.04 20.68 -8.60
C ALA A 252 15.43 20.72 -7.11
N GLY A 253 16.65 20.32 -6.80
CA GLY A 253 17.26 20.48 -5.50
C GLY A 253 17.65 19.17 -4.82
N GLN A 254 17.74 19.23 -3.50
CA GLN A 254 18.06 18.06 -2.68
C GLN A 254 16.80 17.30 -2.31
N TRP A 255 16.92 15.96 -2.31
CA TRP A 255 15.90 15.03 -1.88
C TRP A 255 16.50 14.07 -0.87
N SER A 256 15.99 14.10 0.35
CA SER A 256 16.44 13.23 1.44
C SER A 256 15.85 11.84 1.29
N GLU A 257 16.66 10.79 1.36
CA GLU A 257 16.18 9.41 1.50
C GLU A 257 15.61 9.25 2.92
N VAL A 258 14.28 9.36 3.04
CA VAL A 258 13.58 9.33 4.33
C VAL A 258 13.14 7.94 4.74
N LEU A 259 13.13 7.00 3.80
CA LEU A 259 12.91 5.59 4.04
C LEU A 259 13.67 4.74 3.02
N ASN A 260 14.25 3.66 3.52
CA ASN A 260 14.85 2.61 2.70
C ASN A 260 14.58 1.27 3.37
N THR A 261 13.75 0.43 2.77
CA THR A 261 13.35 -0.84 3.37
C THR A 261 14.48 -1.88 3.41
N ASP A 262 15.61 -1.62 2.72
CA ASP A 262 16.84 -2.42 2.80
C ASP A 262 17.85 -1.87 3.84
N ALA A 263 17.50 -0.88 4.64
CA ALA A 263 18.37 -0.40 5.70
C ALA A 263 18.70 -1.51 6.71
N SER A 264 19.93 -1.53 7.21
CA SER A 264 20.39 -2.52 8.19
C SER A 264 19.56 -2.52 9.47
N LEU A 265 19.01 -1.35 9.85
CA LEU A 265 18.07 -1.20 10.98
C LEU A 265 16.88 -2.13 10.87
N TYR A 266 16.43 -2.44 9.67
CA TYR A 266 15.30 -3.32 9.38
C TYR A 266 15.73 -4.74 9.01
N GLY A 267 17.00 -5.09 9.17
CA GLY A 267 17.56 -6.39 8.78
C GLY A 267 17.87 -6.52 7.28
N GLY A 268 17.99 -5.40 6.56
CA GLY A 268 18.37 -5.35 5.15
C GLY A 268 19.87 -5.33 4.91
N GLY A 269 20.25 -5.30 3.62
CA GLY A 269 21.61 -5.27 3.14
C GLY A 269 22.30 -3.91 3.25
N ASN A 270 21.59 -2.87 3.69
CA ASN A 270 22.06 -1.50 3.85
C ASN A 270 22.58 -0.84 2.56
N ARG A 271 22.03 -1.20 1.43
CA ARG A 271 22.27 -0.54 0.14
C ARG A 271 21.31 0.64 -0.01
N GLY A 272 21.76 1.73 -0.60
CA GLY A 272 20.92 2.92 -0.75
C GLY A 272 21.68 4.15 -1.23
N ASN A 273 21.18 5.34 -0.91
CA ASN A 273 21.60 6.61 -1.50
C ASN A 273 22.33 7.52 -0.50
N ALA A 274 22.95 6.96 0.51
CA ALA A 274 23.75 7.70 1.52
C ALA A 274 23.00 8.89 2.17
N GLY A 275 21.68 8.74 2.36
CA GLY A 275 20.81 9.73 2.99
C GLY A 275 20.13 10.70 2.02
N GLY A 276 20.40 10.65 0.72
CA GLY A 276 19.70 11.47 -0.26
C GLY A 276 20.41 11.66 -1.57
N ILE A 277 19.81 12.46 -2.46
CA ILE A 277 20.33 12.77 -3.80
C ILE A 277 20.14 14.27 -4.11
N THR A 278 20.89 14.75 -5.09
CA THR A 278 20.68 16.05 -5.73
C THR A 278 20.25 15.83 -7.17
N THR A 279 19.19 16.50 -7.61
CA THR A 279 18.69 16.36 -8.96
C THR A 279 19.53 17.15 -9.97
N GLU A 280 19.52 16.69 -11.22
CA GLU A 280 20.13 17.33 -12.38
C GLU A 280 19.02 17.84 -13.33
N PRO A 281 19.23 18.93 -14.10
CA PRO A 281 18.25 19.43 -15.06
C PRO A 281 18.22 18.58 -16.35
N VAL A 282 17.98 17.28 -16.17
CA VAL A 282 17.87 16.28 -17.24
C VAL A 282 16.44 15.73 -17.20
N ASN A 283 15.70 15.93 -18.29
CA ASN A 283 14.33 15.44 -18.41
C ASN A 283 14.30 13.91 -18.41
N TRP A 284 13.49 13.33 -17.52
CA TRP A 284 13.30 11.88 -17.41
C TRP A 284 11.93 11.56 -16.80
N HIS A 285 11.27 10.50 -17.25
CA HIS A 285 9.93 10.10 -16.79
C HIS A 285 8.91 11.25 -16.83
N ASN A 286 8.92 12.05 -17.88
CA ASN A 286 8.12 13.27 -18.05
C ASN A 286 8.31 14.34 -16.95
N GLN A 287 9.40 14.25 -16.19
CA GLN A 287 9.77 15.24 -15.18
C GLN A 287 10.93 16.12 -15.66
N PRO A 288 10.99 17.40 -15.22
CA PRO A 288 12.03 18.34 -15.64
C PRO A 288 13.39 18.07 -15.02
N GLN A 289 13.44 17.26 -13.97
CA GLN A 289 14.63 16.92 -13.24
C GLN A 289 14.78 15.40 -13.16
N SER A 290 15.99 14.93 -12.94
CA SER A 290 16.26 13.52 -12.64
C SER A 290 17.51 13.34 -11.77
N ALA A 291 17.70 12.15 -11.25
CA ALA A 291 18.93 11.75 -10.57
C ALA A 291 19.21 10.27 -10.82
N MET A 292 20.50 9.89 -10.74
CA MET A 292 20.87 8.50 -10.60
C MET A 292 20.67 8.06 -9.16
N VAL A 293 19.85 7.02 -8.96
CA VAL A 293 19.57 6.46 -7.64
C VAL A 293 19.97 4.99 -7.59
N THR A 294 20.34 4.52 -6.41
CA THR A 294 20.46 3.10 -6.13
C THR A 294 19.11 2.58 -5.66
N LEU A 295 18.56 1.62 -6.40
CA LEU A 295 17.40 0.84 -5.99
C LEU A 295 17.91 -0.50 -5.43
N PRO A 296 17.82 -0.71 -4.11
CA PRO A 296 18.28 -1.95 -3.50
C PRO A 296 17.48 -3.16 -3.97
N PRO A 297 17.98 -4.38 -3.84
CA PRO A 297 17.24 -5.59 -4.19
C PRO A 297 16.03 -5.78 -3.27
N LEU A 298 14.89 -6.16 -3.84
CA LEU A 298 13.63 -6.43 -3.11
C LEU A 298 13.32 -5.31 -2.10
N ALA A 299 13.33 -4.06 -2.56
CA ALA A 299 13.21 -2.91 -1.66
C ALA A 299 12.41 -1.76 -2.25
N VAL A 300 11.95 -0.90 -1.35
CA VAL A 300 11.33 0.40 -1.63
C VAL A 300 12.19 1.49 -0.99
N VAL A 301 12.44 2.55 -1.74
CA VAL A 301 13.07 3.78 -1.24
C VAL A 301 12.09 4.94 -1.38
N MET A 302 12.10 5.85 -0.42
CA MET A 302 11.30 7.08 -0.45
C MET A 302 12.19 8.30 -0.29
N PHE A 303 12.05 9.23 -1.21
CA PHE A 303 12.77 10.52 -1.19
C PHE A 303 11.77 11.63 -0.90
N ARG A 304 12.07 12.46 0.09
CA ARG A 304 11.30 13.66 0.41
C ARG A 304 12.05 14.90 -0.04
N GLN A 305 11.34 15.79 -0.71
CA GLN A 305 11.87 17.09 -1.11
C GLN A 305 12.34 17.88 0.10
N GLY A 306 13.54 18.48 0.02
CA GLY A 306 14.11 19.36 1.02
C GLY A 306 13.47 20.73 1.08
#